data_0d45a1e1f7b487a6be620f43f14f943c
#
_entry.id   0d45a1e1f7b487a6be620f43f14f943c
#
_cell.length_a   1.000
_cell.length_b   1.000
_cell.length_c   1.000
_cell.angle_alpha   90.00
_cell.angle_beta   90.00
_cell.angle_gamma   90.00
#
_symmetry.space_group_name_H-M   'P 1'
#
loop_
_entity.id
_entity.type
_entity.pdbx_description
1 polymer ?
#
loop_
_entity_poly.entity_id
_entity_poly.type
_entity_poly.pdbx_seq_one_letter_code
_entity_poly.pdbx_strand_id
1 'polypeptide(L)'
;MTSFEDPVTTVVRLLDKNMHLVKDDGSLASVYCSKEWYDQALFKNYDAQVTVGLQRADDQKLTLNAINRRRLSFLKVNAWSSNRDVREKLCEEINRIIREKRTVPNVTDYDFVGVGPPTGTQKAYHAGSATELAPGAVDWIELAAADYTKIWYSDDDRYSKIHTVNNEYALMIMRFKVESREQTVKKIVLSFEGYGTAPSGNGVTIKVWNHVAEAWQQAQAGTGGADETITITLTSSLADYVDDDGYIWLLARTTNPSDGTTAAILYCDYALCTVTVNGITYCDVASYRDLDQVRVKPFLWRTEFIVKTW
;
A
#
# COMPACT_ATOMS: atom_id res chain seq x y z
N MET A 1 13.91 -17.94 1.77
CA MET A 1 14.87 -17.06 1.03
C MET A 1 14.02 -15.98 0.36
N THR A 2 14.18 -14.71 0.74
CA THR A 2 13.39 -13.62 0.20
C THR A 2 13.71 -13.46 -1.29
N SER A 3 12.71 -13.54 -2.16
CA SER A 3 12.88 -13.33 -3.60
C SER A 3 13.03 -11.83 -3.91
N PHE A 4 13.58 -11.54 -5.09
CA PHE A 4 13.74 -10.16 -5.54
C PHE A 4 12.47 -9.70 -6.29
N GLU A 5 11.96 -8.53 -5.98
CA GLU A 5 10.80 -7.98 -6.67
C GLU A 5 11.15 -7.67 -8.13
N ASP A 6 10.23 -7.96 -9.05
CA ASP A 6 10.39 -7.63 -10.46
C ASP A 6 10.61 -6.11 -10.64
N PRO A 7 11.71 -5.69 -11.30
CA PRO A 7 12.02 -4.28 -11.53
C PRO A 7 10.89 -3.50 -12.21
N VAL A 8 10.13 -4.16 -13.09
CA VAL A 8 8.96 -3.56 -13.76
C VAL A 8 7.91 -3.17 -12.73
N THR A 9 7.61 -4.07 -11.79
CA THR A 9 6.65 -3.80 -10.69
C THR A 9 7.08 -2.61 -9.87
N THR A 10 8.35 -2.57 -9.47
CA THR A 10 8.87 -1.47 -8.67
C THR A 10 8.78 -0.13 -9.38
N VAL A 11 9.11 -0.08 -10.69
CA VAL A 11 9.06 1.18 -11.45
C VAL A 11 7.61 1.61 -11.73
N VAL A 12 6.69 0.68 -12.01
CA VAL A 12 5.25 1.02 -12.14
C VAL A 12 4.75 1.67 -10.84
N ARG A 13 4.99 1.04 -9.69
CA ARG A 13 4.61 1.58 -8.39
C ARG A 13 5.26 2.94 -8.09
N LEU A 14 6.55 3.11 -8.45
CA LEU A 14 7.26 4.37 -8.29
C LEU A 14 6.60 5.50 -9.08
N LEU A 15 6.26 5.24 -10.35
CA LEU A 15 5.61 6.22 -11.22
C LEU A 15 4.19 6.51 -10.75
N ASP A 16 3.39 5.49 -10.49
CA ASP A 16 2.00 5.63 -10.10
C ASP A 16 1.82 6.46 -8.82
N LYS A 17 2.57 6.13 -7.76
CA LYS A 17 2.49 6.84 -6.47
C LYS A 17 2.99 8.29 -6.49
N ASN A 18 3.86 8.64 -7.44
CA ASN A 18 4.46 9.98 -7.48
C ASN A 18 3.96 10.82 -8.67
N MET A 19 3.00 10.28 -9.45
CA MET A 19 2.45 10.96 -10.62
C MET A 19 1.60 12.17 -10.21
N HIS A 20 2.00 13.35 -10.63
CA HIS A 20 1.29 14.60 -10.38
C HIS A 20 1.28 15.46 -11.65
N LEU A 21 0.47 15.05 -12.62
CA LEU A 21 0.39 15.71 -13.92
C LEU A 21 -0.71 16.78 -13.92
N VAL A 22 -0.33 18.04 -14.11
CA VAL A 22 -1.25 19.17 -14.17
C VAL A 22 -1.47 19.59 -15.63
N LYS A 23 -2.73 19.66 -16.07
CA LYS A 23 -3.14 20.12 -17.40
C LYS A 23 -3.03 21.66 -17.52
N ASP A 24 -3.16 22.19 -18.74
CA ASP A 24 -3.09 23.64 -18.99
C ASP A 24 -4.20 24.44 -18.31
N ASP A 25 -5.33 23.79 -18.06
CA ASP A 25 -6.47 24.36 -17.34
C ASP A 25 -6.32 24.33 -15.81
N GLY A 26 -5.17 23.85 -15.31
CA GLY A 26 -4.89 23.71 -13.88
C GLY A 26 -5.49 22.46 -13.22
N SER A 27 -6.27 21.66 -13.93
CA SER A 27 -6.83 20.40 -13.41
C SER A 27 -5.77 19.29 -13.40
N LEU A 28 -5.92 18.31 -12.50
CA LEU A 28 -5.09 17.11 -12.52
C LEU A 28 -5.49 16.19 -13.68
N ALA A 29 -4.50 15.70 -14.41
CA ALA A 29 -4.71 14.68 -15.43
C ALA A 29 -4.81 13.30 -14.76
N SER A 30 -5.75 12.48 -15.23
CA SER A 30 -5.84 11.08 -14.86
C SER A 30 -4.83 10.27 -15.67
N VAL A 31 -3.86 9.64 -14.99
CA VAL A 31 -2.80 8.83 -15.62
C VAL A 31 -2.90 7.40 -15.12
N TYR A 32 -2.90 6.43 -16.03
CA TYR A 32 -2.90 5.01 -15.70
C TYR A 32 -1.51 4.40 -15.90
N CYS A 33 -0.90 3.88 -14.84
CA CYS A 33 0.39 3.21 -14.89
C CYS A 33 0.21 1.67 -14.90
N SER A 34 0.82 0.96 -15.86
CA SER A 34 0.65 -0.49 -16.00
C SER A 34 1.92 -1.20 -16.47
N LYS A 35 1.94 -2.53 -16.31
CA LYS A 35 2.97 -3.42 -16.86
C LYS A 35 2.65 -3.88 -18.30
N GLU A 36 1.43 -3.67 -18.72
CA GLU A 36 0.93 -4.14 -20.00
C GLU A 36 1.21 -3.13 -21.13
N TRP A 37 1.00 -3.55 -22.36
CA TRP A 37 1.00 -2.64 -23.48
C TRP A 37 -0.19 -1.69 -23.38
N TYR A 38 -0.17 -0.58 -24.15
CA TYR A 38 -1.27 0.38 -24.08
C TYR A 38 -2.61 -0.29 -24.43
N ASP A 39 -3.65 0.11 -23.71
CA ASP A 39 -5.03 -0.29 -23.98
C ASP A 39 -5.83 0.93 -24.43
N GLN A 40 -6.34 0.85 -25.67
CA GLN A 40 -7.14 1.90 -26.27
C GLN A 40 -8.43 2.18 -25.47
N ALA A 41 -9.03 1.19 -24.84
CA ALA A 41 -10.25 1.35 -24.07
C ALA A 41 -10.05 2.25 -22.85
N LEU A 42 -8.85 2.27 -22.28
CA LEU A 42 -8.50 3.09 -21.10
C LEU A 42 -8.49 4.58 -21.42
N PHE A 43 -8.16 5.00 -22.67
CA PHE A 43 -8.22 6.42 -23.06
C PHE A 43 -9.62 7.04 -23.07
N LYS A 44 -10.66 6.26 -22.81
CA LYS A 44 -12.00 6.80 -22.52
C LYS A 44 -12.13 7.37 -21.11
N ASN A 45 -11.30 6.88 -20.20
CA ASN A 45 -11.36 7.18 -18.78
C ASN A 45 -10.12 7.90 -18.25
N TYR A 46 -9.01 7.88 -19.01
CA TYR A 46 -7.73 8.45 -18.62
C TYR A 46 -7.22 9.42 -19.69
N ASP A 47 -6.58 10.51 -19.26
CA ASP A 47 -5.95 11.49 -20.15
C ASP A 47 -4.64 10.94 -20.75
N ALA A 48 -3.98 10.05 -20.01
CA ALA A 48 -2.71 9.46 -20.40
C ALA A 48 -2.50 8.06 -19.82
N GLN A 49 -1.59 7.30 -20.42
CA GLN A 49 -1.17 5.99 -19.92
C GLN A 49 0.36 5.91 -19.91
N VAL A 50 0.90 5.29 -18.88
CA VAL A 50 2.31 4.90 -18.79
C VAL A 50 2.40 3.38 -18.78
N THR A 51 3.18 2.81 -19.68
CA THR A 51 3.41 1.37 -19.74
C THR A 51 4.87 1.05 -19.52
N VAL A 52 5.15 0.08 -18.64
CA VAL A 52 6.50 -0.32 -18.28
C VAL A 52 6.71 -1.79 -18.65
N GLY A 53 7.79 -2.07 -19.37
CA GLY A 53 8.16 -3.44 -19.72
C GLY A 53 9.66 -3.66 -19.66
N LEU A 54 10.08 -4.90 -19.38
CA LEU A 54 11.50 -5.27 -19.41
C LEU A 54 12.00 -5.29 -20.86
N GLN A 55 13.09 -4.57 -21.14
CA GLN A 55 13.78 -4.64 -22.41
C GLN A 55 14.89 -5.69 -22.41
N ARG A 56 15.76 -5.64 -21.40
CA ARG A 56 16.84 -6.61 -21.17
C ARG A 56 17.30 -6.55 -19.71
N ALA A 57 17.97 -7.62 -19.28
CA ALA A 57 18.67 -7.66 -18.00
C ALA A 57 20.07 -8.24 -18.24
N ASP A 58 21.07 -7.61 -17.65
CA ASP A 58 22.47 -8.00 -17.75
C ASP A 58 23.02 -8.29 -16.33
N ASP A 59 23.62 -9.46 -16.13
CA ASP A 59 24.27 -9.81 -14.87
C ASP A 59 25.76 -9.45 -14.95
N GLN A 60 26.15 -8.40 -14.24
CA GLN A 60 27.55 -7.96 -14.16
C GLN A 60 28.28 -8.64 -12.99
N LYS A 61 29.44 -9.21 -13.24
CA LYS A 61 30.34 -9.72 -12.21
C LYS A 61 31.03 -8.54 -11.52
N LEU A 62 30.92 -8.46 -10.20
CA LEU A 62 31.56 -7.41 -9.38
C LEU A 62 32.91 -7.84 -8.82
N THR A 63 33.18 -9.16 -8.78
CA THR A 63 34.44 -9.73 -8.28
C THR A 63 34.98 -10.77 -9.25
N LEU A 64 36.31 -10.97 -9.24
CA LEU A 64 36.99 -11.92 -10.12
C LEU A 64 36.51 -13.37 -9.95
N ASN A 65 36.08 -13.76 -8.76
CA ASN A 65 35.54 -15.10 -8.46
C ASN A 65 34.04 -15.24 -8.80
N ALA A 66 33.39 -14.20 -9.35
CA ALA A 66 31.99 -14.18 -9.76
C ALA A 66 30.95 -14.51 -8.65
N ILE A 67 31.36 -14.49 -7.37
CA ILE A 67 30.42 -14.70 -6.24
C ILE A 67 29.46 -13.53 -6.12
N ASN A 68 29.98 -12.30 -6.25
CA ASN A 68 29.14 -11.08 -6.20
C ASN A 68 28.77 -10.66 -7.62
N ARG A 69 27.47 -10.61 -7.88
CA ARG A 69 26.90 -10.15 -9.14
C ARG A 69 25.95 -8.97 -8.89
N ARG A 70 25.90 -8.08 -9.86
CA ARG A 70 24.94 -7.00 -9.92
C ARG A 70 24.07 -7.19 -11.14
N ARG A 71 22.77 -7.26 -10.94
CA ARG A 71 21.81 -7.29 -12.03
C ARG A 71 21.48 -5.88 -12.46
N LEU A 72 21.74 -5.59 -13.73
CA LEU A 72 21.28 -4.35 -14.38
C LEU A 72 20.08 -4.68 -15.24
N SER A 73 18.97 -4.00 -15.01
CA SER A 73 17.80 -4.12 -15.87
C SER A 73 17.58 -2.82 -16.64
N PHE A 74 17.24 -2.96 -17.91
CA PHE A 74 16.84 -1.86 -18.78
C PHE A 74 15.35 -2.02 -19.06
N LEU A 75 14.57 -1.02 -18.66
CA LEU A 75 13.13 -1.02 -18.79
C LEU A 75 12.71 -0.05 -19.89
N LYS A 76 11.72 -0.44 -20.68
CA LYS A 76 11.00 0.47 -21.57
C LYS A 76 9.86 1.09 -20.80
N VAL A 77 9.88 2.40 -20.65
CA VAL A 77 8.77 3.18 -20.11
C VAL A 77 8.18 3.98 -21.27
N ASN A 78 6.93 3.72 -21.63
CA ASN A 78 6.26 4.43 -22.70
C ASN A 78 5.21 5.37 -22.12
N ALA A 79 5.31 6.63 -22.51
CA ALA A 79 4.30 7.66 -22.23
C ALA A 79 3.35 7.77 -23.43
N TRP A 80 2.05 7.57 -23.21
CA TRP A 80 1.01 7.59 -24.22
C TRP A 80 -0.03 8.65 -23.91
N SER A 81 -0.46 9.43 -24.90
CA SER A 81 -1.63 10.31 -24.80
C SER A 81 -2.26 10.54 -26.18
N SER A 82 -3.55 10.82 -26.21
CA SER A 82 -4.25 11.32 -27.39
C SER A 82 -4.00 12.81 -27.62
N ASN A 83 -3.47 13.54 -26.63
CA ASN A 83 -3.12 14.96 -26.69
C ASN A 83 -1.61 15.12 -26.59
N ARG A 84 -1.04 15.91 -27.51
CA ARG A 84 0.41 16.15 -27.59
C ARG A 84 0.93 16.88 -26.35
N ASP A 85 0.24 17.94 -25.92
CA ASP A 85 0.69 18.77 -24.80
C ASP A 85 0.67 17.97 -23.48
N VAL A 86 -0.37 17.13 -23.29
CA VAL A 86 -0.44 16.19 -22.16
C VAL A 86 0.71 15.19 -22.22
N ARG A 87 1.07 14.67 -23.41
CA ARG A 87 2.21 13.76 -23.57
C ARG A 87 3.53 14.45 -23.22
N GLU A 88 3.75 15.70 -23.65
CA GLU A 88 4.97 16.45 -23.35
C GLU A 88 5.12 16.67 -21.85
N LYS A 89 4.07 17.14 -21.19
CA LYS A 89 4.05 17.27 -19.72
C LYS A 89 4.24 15.94 -18.99
N LEU A 90 3.64 14.86 -19.49
CA LEU A 90 3.84 13.52 -18.93
C LEU A 90 5.31 13.08 -19.02
N CYS A 91 5.99 13.41 -20.12
CA CYS A 91 7.42 13.12 -20.26
C CYS A 91 8.28 13.90 -19.26
N GLU A 92 7.96 15.17 -19.03
CA GLU A 92 8.63 15.99 -18.02
C GLU A 92 8.40 15.43 -16.62
N GLU A 93 7.17 15.01 -16.32
CA GLU A 93 6.80 14.43 -15.03
C GLU A 93 7.50 13.09 -14.77
N ILE A 94 7.55 12.19 -15.75
CA ILE A 94 8.31 10.93 -15.66
C ILE A 94 9.80 11.22 -15.39
N ASN A 95 10.39 12.19 -16.11
CA ASN A 95 11.79 12.60 -15.87
C ASN A 95 11.96 13.16 -14.46
N ARG A 96 11.04 14.00 -13.98
CA ARG A 96 11.08 14.56 -12.63
C ARG A 96 11.08 13.46 -11.59
N ILE A 97 10.10 12.54 -11.67
CA ILE A 97 9.95 11.44 -10.71
C ILE A 97 11.23 10.60 -10.66
N ILE A 98 11.74 10.15 -11.81
CA ILE A 98 12.93 9.30 -11.86
C ILE A 98 14.17 10.04 -11.32
N ARG A 99 14.33 11.33 -11.61
CA ARG A 99 15.48 12.12 -11.10
C ARG A 99 15.40 12.35 -9.59
N GLU A 100 14.23 12.67 -9.06
CA GLU A 100 14.03 12.92 -7.63
C GLU A 100 14.10 11.64 -6.80
N LYS A 101 13.61 10.52 -7.36
CA LYS A 101 13.52 9.21 -6.71
C LYS A 101 14.57 8.22 -7.22
N ARG A 102 15.75 8.70 -7.62
CA ARG A 102 16.84 7.82 -8.11
C ARG A 102 17.19 6.71 -7.14
N THR A 103 17.22 7.00 -5.84
CA THR A 103 17.26 5.99 -4.79
C THR A 103 15.83 5.52 -4.56
N VAL A 104 15.49 4.37 -5.10
CA VAL A 104 14.13 3.84 -5.05
C VAL A 104 13.78 3.45 -3.62
N PRO A 105 12.79 4.09 -2.98
CA PRO A 105 12.31 3.64 -1.70
C PRO A 105 11.54 2.34 -1.89
N ASN A 106 12.12 1.20 -1.50
CA ASN A 106 11.42 -0.09 -1.51
C ASN A 106 10.42 -0.19 -0.34
N VAL A 107 9.83 0.92 0.04
CA VAL A 107 8.88 1.08 1.14
C VAL A 107 7.57 1.60 0.60
N THR A 108 6.48 0.97 0.99
CA THR A 108 5.13 1.35 0.58
C THR A 108 4.25 1.41 1.81
N ASP A 109 3.54 2.52 1.95
CA ASP A 109 2.55 2.73 2.98
C ASP A 109 1.17 2.41 2.43
N TYR A 110 0.39 1.66 3.20
CA TYR A 110 -1.01 1.33 2.95
C TYR A 110 -1.82 1.84 4.13
N ASP A 111 -2.67 2.80 3.89
CA ASP A 111 -3.55 3.46 4.84
C ASP A 111 -5.01 3.47 4.35
N PHE A 112 -5.85 4.22 4.99
CA PHE A 112 -7.27 4.32 4.65
C PHE A 112 -7.64 5.64 3.94
N VAL A 113 -6.67 6.49 3.62
CA VAL A 113 -6.92 7.79 2.96
C VAL A 113 -7.65 7.60 1.64
N GLY A 114 -8.83 8.22 1.51
CA GLY A 114 -9.68 8.10 0.33
C GLY A 114 -10.40 6.76 0.17
N VAL A 115 -10.27 5.85 1.16
CA VAL A 115 -10.93 4.54 1.15
C VAL A 115 -12.32 4.64 1.77
N GLY A 116 -13.25 3.86 1.24
CA GLY A 116 -14.60 3.71 1.77
C GLY A 116 -15.37 2.61 1.05
N PRO A 117 -16.42 2.07 1.68
CA PRO A 117 -17.25 1.05 1.06
C PRO A 117 -18.02 1.63 -0.15
N PRO A 118 -18.33 0.80 -1.17
CA PRO A 118 -18.04 -0.63 -1.28
C PRO A 118 -16.71 -0.95 -1.99
N THR A 119 -16.01 0.03 -2.57
CA THR A 119 -14.97 -0.15 -3.60
C THR A 119 -13.53 -0.15 -3.06
N GLY A 120 -13.33 0.20 -1.80
CA GLY A 120 -11.98 0.25 -1.21
C GLY A 120 -11.31 -1.12 -1.13
N THR A 121 -10.02 -1.18 -1.51
CA THR A 121 -9.19 -2.38 -1.37
C THR A 121 -8.78 -2.64 0.09
N GLN A 122 -8.52 -1.56 0.84
CA GLN A 122 -8.36 -1.60 2.30
C GLN A 122 -9.74 -1.65 2.94
N LYS A 123 -9.87 -2.40 4.03
CA LYS A 123 -11.14 -2.50 4.74
C LYS A 123 -10.96 -2.48 6.25
N ALA A 124 -11.88 -1.82 6.95
CA ALA A 124 -11.93 -1.78 8.39
C ALA A 124 -13.30 -2.26 8.89
N TYR A 125 -13.28 -3.06 9.95
CA TYR A 125 -14.47 -3.65 10.54
C TYR A 125 -14.45 -3.49 12.05
N HIS A 126 -15.61 -3.56 12.67
CA HIS A 126 -15.77 -3.59 14.13
C HIS A 126 -16.65 -4.76 14.58
N ALA A 127 -16.45 -5.18 15.81
CA ALA A 127 -17.29 -6.18 16.49
C ALA A 127 -17.28 -5.97 18.00
N GLY A 128 -18.07 -6.76 18.72
CA GLY A 128 -17.96 -6.98 20.15
C GLY A 128 -17.96 -8.48 20.41
N SER A 129 -17.03 -8.98 21.22
CA SER A 129 -16.93 -10.40 21.51
C SER A 129 -16.13 -10.67 22.79
N ALA A 130 -16.40 -11.82 23.44
CA ALA A 130 -15.61 -12.31 24.56
C ALA A 130 -14.24 -12.87 24.12
N THR A 131 -14.08 -13.17 22.81
CA THR A 131 -12.86 -13.74 22.23
C THR A 131 -12.42 -12.93 21.00
N GLU A 132 -11.16 -13.08 20.64
CA GLU A 132 -10.64 -12.49 19.40
C GLU A 132 -11.16 -13.27 18.19
N LEU A 133 -12.04 -12.65 17.42
CA LEU A 133 -12.65 -13.27 16.24
C LEU A 133 -11.62 -13.40 15.11
N ALA A 134 -11.62 -14.53 14.38
CA ALA A 134 -10.79 -14.69 13.18
C ALA A 134 -11.23 -13.71 12.05
N PRO A 135 -10.34 -13.32 11.12
CA PRO A 135 -10.74 -12.65 9.89
C PRO A 135 -11.80 -13.45 9.13
N GLY A 136 -12.84 -12.78 8.64
CA GLY A 136 -13.94 -13.42 7.92
C GLY A 136 -15.04 -14.04 8.81
N ALA A 137 -14.96 -13.92 10.16
CA ALA A 137 -16.09 -14.25 11.04
C ALA A 137 -17.33 -13.40 10.69
N VAL A 138 -18.52 -13.99 10.83
CA VAL A 138 -19.78 -13.33 10.43
C VAL A 138 -20.16 -12.13 11.29
N ASP A 139 -19.59 -12.04 12.48
CA ASP A 139 -19.88 -10.98 13.45
C ASP A 139 -19.15 -9.63 13.15
N TRP A 140 -18.25 -9.64 12.18
CA TRP A 140 -17.59 -8.42 11.74
C TRP A 140 -18.51 -7.55 10.89
N ILE A 141 -18.65 -6.30 11.27
CA ILE A 141 -19.43 -5.26 10.58
C ILE A 141 -18.45 -4.27 9.95
N GLU A 142 -18.49 -4.08 8.63
CA GLU A 142 -17.65 -3.10 7.94
C GLU A 142 -18.04 -1.67 8.37
N LEU A 143 -17.06 -0.78 8.54
CA LEU A 143 -17.29 0.62 8.86
C LEU A 143 -18.13 1.29 7.76
N ALA A 144 -19.03 2.19 8.15
CA ALA A 144 -19.74 3.03 7.20
C ALA A 144 -18.81 4.07 6.54
N ALA A 145 -19.18 4.61 5.39
CA ALA A 145 -18.35 5.58 4.67
C ALA A 145 -17.96 6.80 5.51
N ALA A 146 -18.86 7.30 6.36
CA ALA A 146 -18.59 8.41 7.27
C ALA A 146 -17.62 8.03 8.42
N ASP A 147 -17.54 6.75 8.78
CA ASP A 147 -16.62 6.28 9.82
C ASP A 147 -15.20 6.04 9.27
N TYR A 148 -15.10 5.72 7.98
CA TYR A 148 -13.79 5.63 7.32
C TYR A 148 -13.06 6.97 7.32
N THR A 149 -13.75 8.11 7.16
CA THR A 149 -13.10 9.43 7.16
C THR A 149 -12.40 9.73 8.48
N LYS A 150 -12.86 9.14 9.59
CA LYS A 150 -12.31 9.30 10.93
C LYS A 150 -11.03 8.49 11.20
N ILE A 151 -10.63 7.65 10.26
CA ILE A 151 -9.39 6.87 10.34
C ILE A 151 -8.45 7.15 9.16
N TRP A 152 -8.69 8.24 8.41
CA TRP A 152 -7.85 8.65 7.30
C TRP A 152 -6.56 9.31 7.72
N TYR A 153 -6.62 10.14 8.76
CA TYR A 153 -5.52 10.99 9.19
C TYR A 153 -5.36 10.91 10.70
N SER A 154 -4.14 11.11 11.18
CA SER A 154 -3.83 11.34 12.58
C SER A 154 -4.18 12.79 12.91
N ASP A 155 -5.45 13.08 13.21
CA ASP A 155 -6.00 14.45 13.37
C ASP A 155 -6.97 14.60 14.55
N ASP A 156 -7.04 13.58 15.43
CA ASP A 156 -7.92 13.54 16.61
C ASP A 156 -9.44 13.38 16.29
N ASP A 157 -9.86 13.20 15.02
CA ASP A 157 -11.24 12.82 14.66
C ASP A 157 -11.38 11.29 14.62
N ARG A 158 -11.69 10.69 15.76
CA ARG A 158 -11.60 9.25 16.00
C ARG A 158 -12.88 8.50 15.69
N TYR A 159 -12.75 7.34 15.10
CA TYR A 159 -13.81 6.34 15.17
C TYR A 159 -13.84 5.70 16.56
N SER A 160 -15.03 5.47 17.11
CA SER A 160 -15.20 4.78 18.39
C SER A 160 -16.13 3.58 18.28
N LYS A 161 -15.67 2.41 18.73
CA LYS A 161 -16.48 1.21 18.94
C LYS A 161 -16.84 1.10 20.41
N ILE A 162 -18.11 1.27 20.74
CA ILE A 162 -18.66 1.08 22.08
C ILE A 162 -19.21 -0.34 22.20
N HIS A 163 -18.88 -1.04 23.29
CA HIS A 163 -19.41 -2.37 23.59
C HIS A 163 -19.78 -2.50 25.08
N THR A 164 -21.01 -2.97 25.36
CA THR A 164 -21.59 -2.96 26.72
C THR A 164 -21.88 -4.33 27.28
N VAL A 165 -21.68 -5.42 26.49
CA VAL A 165 -21.96 -6.77 26.96
C VAL A 165 -20.89 -7.19 27.98
N ASN A 166 -21.34 -7.77 29.08
CA ASN A 166 -20.46 -8.19 30.17
C ASN A 166 -19.43 -9.23 29.70
N ASN A 167 -18.17 -9.03 30.12
CA ASN A 167 -17.01 -9.83 29.73
C ASN A 167 -16.69 -9.87 28.23
N GLU A 168 -17.17 -8.87 27.46
CA GLU A 168 -16.83 -8.75 26.04
C GLU A 168 -15.99 -7.48 25.78
N TYR A 169 -15.12 -7.59 24.79
CA TYR A 169 -14.22 -6.53 24.33
C TYR A 169 -14.83 -5.73 23.17
N ALA A 170 -14.49 -4.47 23.06
CA ALA A 170 -14.64 -3.73 21.81
C ALA A 170 -13.47 -4.09 20.88
N LEU A 171 -13.80 -4.51 19.65
CA LEU A 171 -12.87 -5.06 18.66
C LEU A 171 -12.94 -4.25 17.37
N MET A 172 -11.79 -4.08 16.71
CA MET A 172 -11.66 -3.64 15.31
C MET A 172 -10.65 -4.51 14.59
N ILE A 173 -10.88 -4.76 13.28
CA ILE A 173 -9.86 -5.30 12.40
C ILE A 173 -9.67 -4.40 11.18
N MET A 174 -8.44 -4.27 10.73
CA MET A 174 -8.02 -3.57 9.54
C MET A 174 -7.40 -4.56 8.57
N ARG A 175 -7.89 -4.56 7.33
CA ARG A 175 -7.35 -5.36 6.24
C ARG A 175 -6.59 -4.45 5.27
N PHE A 176 -5.32 -4.72 5.09
CA PHE A 176 -4.47 -4.03 4.12
C PHE A 176 -4.23 -4.93 2.91
N LYS A 177 -4.49 -4.42 1.71
CA LYS A 177 -4.16 -5.08 0.45
C LYS A 177 -2.79 -4.63 0.00
N VAL A 178 -1.82 -5.55 0.03
CA VAL A 178 -0.45 -5.32 -0.41
C VAL A 178 -0.30 -5.77 -1.86
N GLU A 179 0.27 -4.92 -2.70
CA GLU A 179 0.45 -5.21 -4.13
C GLU A 179 1.69 -6.07 -4.42
N SER A 180 2.63 -6.11 -3.48
CA SER A 180 3.87 -6.89 -3.61
C SER A 180 3.63 -8.35 -3.26
N ARG A 181 4.30 -9.25 -4.00
CA ARG A 181 4.24 -10.68 -3.70
C ARG A 181 4.86 -10.96 -2.34
N GLU A 182 4.25 -11.83 -1.55
CA GLU A 182 4.67 -12.21 -0.20
C GLU A 182 6.17 -12.57 -0.12
N GLN A 183 6.69 -13.35 -1.10
CA GLN A 183 8.10 -13.78 -1.12
C GLN A 183 9.09 -12.63 -1.31
N THR A 184 8.64 -11.44 -1.76
CA THR A 184 9.50 -10.27 -1.93
C THR A 184 9.51 -9.36 -0.71
N VAL A 185 8.57 -9.55 0.21
CA VAL A 185 8.45 -8.75 1.42
C VAL A 185 9.64 -9.02 2.35
N LYS A 186 10.27 -7.96 2.83
CA LYS A 186 11.44 -7.99 3.71
C LYS A 186 11.12 -7.52 5.13
N LYS A 187 10.15 -6.63 5.28
CA LYS A 187 9.72 -6.08 6.56
C LYS A 187 8.29 -5.60 6.45
N ILE A 188 7.51 -5.82 7.50
CA ILE A 188 6.17 -5.26 7.68
C ILE A 188 6.18 -4.49 9.00
N VAL A 189 5.64 -3.27 8.98
CA VAL A 189 5.38 -2.47 10.17
C VAL A 189 3.91 -2.13 10.17
N LEU A 190 3.20 -2.56 11.21
CA LEU A 190 1.80 -2.24 11.44
C LEU A 190 1.72 -1.23 12.59
N SER A 191 1.09 -0.10 12.37
CA SER A 191 0.88 0.95 13.35
C SER A 191 -0.62 1.16 13.56
N PHE A 192 -1.00 1.30 14.79
CA PHE A 192 -2.35 1.67 15.23
C PHE A 192 -2.23 2.88 16.13
N GLU A 193 -2.96 3.93 15.85
CA GLU A 193 -3.08 5.11 16.67
C GLU A 193 -4.48 5.18 17.27
N GLY A 194 -4.52 5.28 18.60
CA GLY A 194 -5.76 5.28 19.34
C GLY A 194 -5.57 4.77 20.77
N TYR A 195 -6.66 4.51 21.45
CA TYR A 195 -6.66 4.02 22.82
C TYR A 195 -7.92 3.22 23.13
N GLY A 196 -7.93 2.57 24.28
CA GLY A 196 -9.09 1.86 24.81
C GLY A 196 -9.44 2.30 26.21
N THR A 197 -10.73 2.37 26.52
CA THR A 197 -11.22 2.57 27.89
C THR A 197 -12.12 1.42 28.32
N ALA A 198 -11.99 0.96 29.55
CA ALA A 198 -12.82 -0.10 30.12
C ALA A 198 -12.86 0.02 31.65
N PRO A 199 -13.85 -0.61 32.32
CA PRO A 199 -14.03 -0.48 33.78
C PRO A 199 -12.82 -0.94 34.62
N SER A 200 -12.08 -1.94 34.12
CA SER A 200 -10.90 -2.49 34.80
C SER A 200 -9.58 -1.83 34.44
N GLY A 201 -9.60 -0.75 33.65
CA GLY A 201 -8.43 0.03 33.25
C GLY A 201 -8.38 0.26 31.75
N ASN A 202 -7.68 1.32 31.36
CA ASN A 202 -7.49 1.72 29.98
C ASN A 202 -6.46 0.86 29.26
N GLY A 203 -6.44 0.96 27.94
CA GLY A 203 -5.44 0.36 27.07
C GLY A 203 -6.03 -0.34 25.87
N VAL A 204 -5.21 -0.48 24.86
CA VAL A 204 -5.51 -1.20 23.63
C VAL A 204 -4.43 -2.26 23.38
N THR A 205 -4.83 -3.42 22.92
CA THR A 205 -3.92 -4.49 22.49
C THR A 205 -4.10 -4.69 21.00
N ILE A 206 -2.99 -4.67 20.25
CA ILE A 206 -2.96 -4.96 18.82
C ILE A 206 -2.27 -6.30 18.56
N LYS A 207 -2.70 -6.99 17.51
CA LYS A 207 -2.14 -8.26 17.03
C LYS A 207 -2.21 -8.35 15.52
N VAL A 208 -1.38 -9.20 14.93
CA VAL A 208 -1.41 -9.51 13.50
C VAL A 208 -1.87 -10.96 13.28
N TRP A 209 -2.64 -11.18 12.22
CA TRP A 209 -3.10 -12.52 11.86
C TRP A 209 -1.99 -13.32 11.17
N ASN A 210 -1.72 -14.51 11.68
CA ASN A 210 -0.87 -15.48 11.01
C ASN A 210 -1.76 -16.47 10.25
N HIS A 211 -1.66 -16.45 8.91
CA HIS A 211 -2.50 -17.26 8.02
C HIS A 211 -2.18 -18.76 8.10
N VAL A 212 -0.93 -19.11 8.40
CA VAL A 212 -0.50 -20.51 8.53
C VAL A 212 -0.92 -21.11 9.88
N ALA A 213 -0.80 -20.33 10.95
CA ALA A 213 -1.20 -20.75 12.28
C ALA A 213 -2.70 -20.58 12.56
N GLU A 214 -3.43 -19.86 11.69
CA GLU A 214 -4.82 -19.45 11.87
C GLU A 214 -5.07 -18.80 13.24
N ALA A 215 -4.18 -17.91 13.65
CA ALA A 215 -4.21 -17.31 14.97
C ALA A 215 -3.67 -15.88 14.99
N TRP A 216 -4.18 -15.05 15.92
CA TRP A 216 -3.65 -13.74 16.23
C TRP A 216 -2.33 -13.86 16.98
N GLN A 217 -1.28 -13.20 16.51
CA GLN A 217 0.07 -13.28 17.05
C GLN A 217 0.71 -11.90 17.21
N GLN A 218 1.93 -11.85 17.76
CA GLN A 218 2.76 -10.64 17.90
C GLN A 218 2.07 -9.51 18.67
N ALA A 219 1.47 -9.84 19.81
CA ALA A 219 0.74 -8.88 20.63
C ALA A 219 1.62 -7.71 21.09
N GLN A 220 1.12 -6.50 20.92
CA GLN A 220 1.65 -5.28 21.50
C GLN A 220 0.50 -4.55 22.20
N ALA A 221 0.78 -3.89 23.31
CA ALA A 221 -0.25 -3.22 24.09
C ALA A 221 0.18 -1.80 24.47
N GLY A 222 -0.78 -0.89 24.40
CA GLY A 222 -0.73 0.40 25.03
C GLY A 222 -1.54 0.41 26.31
N THR A 223 -1.27 1.35 27.18
CA THR A 223 -1.92 1.49 28.50
C THR A 223 -2.58 2.86 28.68
N GLY A 224 -2.46 3.73 27.71
CA GLY A 224 -2.99 5.08 27.74
C GLY A 224 -4.51 5.16 27.74
N GLY A 225 -5.03 6.25 28.30
CA GLY A 225 -6.43 6.68 28.17
C GLY A 225 -6.60 7.83 27.17
N ALA A 226 -5.59 8.07 26.36
CA ALA A 226 -5.53 9.03 25.27
C ALA A 226 -4.72 8.42 24.12
N ASP A 227 -4.69 9.04 22.95
CA ASP A 227 -4.01 8.50 21.78
C ASP A 227 -2.55 8.16 22.02
N GLU A 228 -2.22 6.97 21.65
CA GLU A 228 -0.86 6.45 21.60
C GLU A 228 -0.67 5.64 20.32
N THR A 229 0.53 5.71 19.73
CA THR A 229 0.87 4.91 18.56
C THR A 229 1.51 3.60 19.01
N ILE A 230 0.84 2.47 18.73
CA ILE A 230 1.33 1.13 19.03
C ILE A 230 1.77 0.47 17.75
N THR A 231 2.94 -0.17 17.75
CA THR A 231 3.56 -0.69 16.53
C THR A 231 3.99 -2.15 16.67
N ILE A 232 3.66 -2.96 15.66
CA ILE A 232 4.20 -4.32 15.46
C ILE A 232 5.20 -4.27 14.31
N THR A 233 6.41 -4.81 14.52
CA THR A 233 7.42 -4.93 13.46
C THR A 233 7.73 -6.40 13.20
N LEU A 234 7.52 -6.84 11.96
CA LEU A 234 7.80 -8.20 11.49
C LEU A 234 9.00 -8.17 10.55
N THR A 235 10.00 -9.06 10.78
CA THR A 235 11.21 -9.19 9.96
C THR A 235 11.54 -10.64 9.60
N SER A 236 10.76 -11.59 10.11
CA SER A 236 10.91 -13.02 9.84
C SER A 236 9.56 -13.67 9.61
N SER A 237 9.53 -14.81 8.93
CA SER A 237 8.30 -15.57 8.59
C SER A 237 7.21 -14.71 7.95
N LEU A 238 7.61 -13.75 7.11
CA LEU A 238 6.72 -12.73 6.58
C LEU A 238 5.61 -13.31 5.68
N ALA A 239 5.91 -14.41 5.00
CA ALA A 239 4.93 -15.15 4.20
C ALA A 239 3.77 -15.72 5.04
N ASP A 240 3.97 -15.93 6.35
CA ASP A 240 2.91 -16.41 7.24
C ASP A 240 1.86 -15.33 7.55
N TYR A 241 2.20 -14.04 7.33
CA TYR A 241 1.35 -12.88 7.65
C TYR A 241 0.76 -12.18 6.42
N VAL A 242 1.16 -12.58 5.23
CA VAL A 242 0.61 -12.10 3.95
C VAL A 242 0.02 -13.30 3.24
N ASP A 243 -1.26 -13.29 2.93
CA ASP A 243 -1.89 -14.40 2.20
C ASP A 243 -1.61 -14.34 0.68
N ASP A 244 -2.03 -15.37 -0.05
CA ASP A 244 -1.86 -15.49 -1.50
C ASP A 244 -2.52 -14.33 -2.28
N ASP A 245 -3.55 -13.73 -1.70
CA ASP A 245 -4.22 -12.55 -2.24
C ASP A 245 -3.55 -11.24 -1.84
N GLY A 246 -2.52 -11.27 -1.00
CA GLY A 246 -1.78 -10.10 -0.51
C GLY A 246 -2.48 -9.35 0.62
N TYR A 247 -3.33 -10.00 1.42
CA TYR A 247 -3.95 -9.36 2.58
C TYR A 247 -3.13 -9.55 3.85
N ILE A 248 -3.02 -8.46 4.61
CA ILE A 248 -2.49 -8.41 5.97
C ILE A 248 -3.60 -7.92 6.89
N TRP A 249 -3.79 -8.58 8.03
CA TRP A 249 -4.82 -8.23 8.98
C TRP A 249 -4.22 -7.77 10.31
N LEU A 250 -4.66 -6.60 10.78
CA LEU A 250 -4.36 -6.03 12.09
C LEU A 250 -5.62 -6.06 12.94
N LEU A 251 -5.55 -6.69 14.12
CA LEU A 251 -6.56 -6.61 15.17
C LEU A 251 -6.19 -5.51 16.14
N ALA A 252 -7.16 -4.72 16.56
CA ALA A 252 -7.09 -3.89 17.75
C ALA A 252 -8.28 -4.22 18.66
N ARG A 253 -8.05 -4.31 19.98
CA ARG A 253 -9.10 -4.51 20.97
C ARG A 253 -8.80 -3.76 22.24
N THR A 254 -9.84 -3.43 23.02
CA THR A 254 -9.64 -2.96 24.39
C THR A 254 -8.88 -4.02 25.20
N THR A 255 -7.93 -3.57 26.05
CA THR A 255 -7.16 -4.52 26.89
C THR A 255 -8.06 -5.22 27.89
N ASN A 256 -9.04 -4.50 28.43
CA ASN A 256 -10.03 -5.01 29.37
C ASN A 256 -11.44 -5.03 28.75
N PRO A 257 -12.31 -5.97 29.17
CA PRO A 257 -13.69 -6.06 28.68
C PRO A 257 -14.61 -5.07 29.42
N SER A 258 -15.84 -4.94 28.91
CA SER A 258 -16.97 -4.33 29.64
C SER A 258 -17.36 -5.18 30.86
N ASP A 259 -17.89 -4.55 31.92
CA ASP A 259 -18.49 -5.22 33.06
C ASP A 259 -20.03 -5.33 32.97
N GLY A 260 -20.60 -4.97 31.82
CA GLY A 260 -22.05 -4.96 31.60
C GLY A 260 -22.74 -3.68 32.11
N THR A 261 -22.09 -2.88 32.91
CA THR A 261 -22.58 -1.56 33.39
C THR A 261 -21.80 -0.44 32.75
N THR A 262 -20.47 -0.57 32.72
CA THR A 262 -19.55 0.37 32.07
C THR A 262 -19.07 -0.26 30.78
N ALA A 263 -19.19 0.47 29.68
CA ALA A 263 -18.79 0.00 28.37
C ALA A 263 -17.26 -0.14 28.24
N ALA A 264 -16.82 -1.11 27.46
CA ALA A 264 -15.52 -1.08 26.83
C ALA A 264 -15.62 -0.24 25.55
N ILE A 265 -14.73 0.74 25.38
CA ILE A 265 -14.72 1.63 24.20
C ILE A 265 -13.34 1.62 23.58
N LEU A 266 -13.28 1.28 22.30
CA LEU A 266 -12.06 1.33 21.49
C LEU A 266 -12.12 2.53 20.57
N TYR A 267 -11.12 3.40 20.64
CA TYR A 267 -10.94 4.56 19.78
C TYR A 267 -9.81 4.28 18.78
N CYS A 268 -10.05 4.62 17.53
CA CYS A 268 -9.06 4.56 16.44
C CYS A 268 -9.04 5.90 15.73
N ASP A 269 -7.87 6.52 15.68
CA ASP A 269 -7.62 7.73 14.92
C ASP A 269 -6.99 7.39 13.56
N TYR A 270 -5.99 6.52 13.55
CA TYR A 270 -5.27 6.16 12.34
C TYR A 270 -4.73 4.73 12.38
N ALA A 271 -4.64 4.09 11.22
CA ALA A 271 -4.00 2.79 11.08
C ALA A 271 -3.20 2.71 9.78
N LEU A 272 -1.97 2.17 9.89
CA LEU A 272 -0.99 2.14 8.81
C LEU A 272 -0.31 0.78 8.72
N CYS A 273 -0.14 0.28 7.50
CA CYS A 273 0.73 -0.84 7.19
C CYS A 273 1.86 -0.38 6.26
N THR A 274 3.09 -0.36 6.76
CA THR A 274 4.29 -0.05 5.98
C THR A 274 4.98 -1.34 5.57
N VAL A 275 5.11 -1.59 4.27
CA VAL A 275 5.76 -2.78 3.71
C VAL A 275 7.07 -2.39 3.02
N THR A 276 8.15 -3.07 3.41
CA THR A 276 9.45 -2.96 2.72
C THR A 276 9.67 -4.20 1.89
N VAL A 277 10.03 -4.05 0.63
CA VAL A 277 10.32 -5.14 -0.30
C VAL A 277 11.81 -5.24 -0.63
N ASN A 278 12.22 -6.40 -1.09
CA ASN A 278 13.55 -6.64 -1.64
C ASN A 278 13.52 -6.38 -3.15
N GLY A 279 13.79 -5.17 -3.57
CA GLY A 279 13.69 -4.72 -4.96
C GLY A 279 14.90 -3.93 -5.42
N ILE A 280 14.80 -3.31 -6.60
CA ILE A 280 15.81 -2.39 -7.11
C ILE A 280 16.02 -1.23 -6.13
N THR A 281 17.27 -0.80 -6.00
CA THR A 281 17.64 0.30 -5.09
C THR A 281 17.88 1.60 -5.82
N TYR A 282 17.98 1.54 -7.16
CA TYR A 282 18.31 2.72 -7.97
C TYR A 282 17.69 2.64 -9.36
N CYS A 283 17.26 3.78 -9.90
CA CYS A 283 16.83 3.93 -11.29
C CYS A 283 17.34 5.25 -11.89
N ASP A 284 17.56 5.26 -13.19
CA ASP A 284 17.94 6.46 -13.94
C ASP A 284 17.49 6.37 -15.40
N VAL A 285 17.19 7.52 -16.02
CA VAL A 285 16.88 7.60 -17.44
C VAL A 285 18.19 7.47 -18.24
N ALA A 286 18.30 6.40 -19.01
CA ALA A 286 19.46 6.18 -19.91
C ALA A 286 19.30 6.92 -21.25
N SER A 287 18.10 6.95 -21.79
CA SER A 287 17.74 7.64 -23.04
C SER A 287 16.25 7.77 -23.20
N TYR A 288 15.79 8.67 -24.06
CA TYR A 288 14.40 8.75 -24.49
C TYR A 288 14.32 9.16 -25.95
N ARG A 289 13.21 8.81 -26.62
CA ARG A 289 12.91 9.19 -27.99
C ARG A 289 11.42 9.31 -28.23
N ASP A 290 11.03 10.26 -29.04
CA ASP A 290 9.65 10.40 -29.50
C ASP A 290 9.38 9.39 -30.62
N LEU A 291 8.25 8.71 -30.49
CA LEU A 291 7.78 7.70 -31.44
C LEU A 291 6.34 8.03 -31.87
N ASP A 292 6.17 9.21 -32.44
CA ASP A 292 4.87 9.69 -32.87
C ASP A 292 4.33 8.84 -34.02
N GLN A 293 3.35 7.99 -33.72
CA GLN A 293 2.73 7.13 -34.70
C GLN A 293 1.49 7.80 -35.31
N VAL A 294 1.72 8.68 -36.29
CA VAL A 294 0.67 9.40 -37.01
C VAL A 294 -0.30 8.46 -37.74
N ARG A 295 0.00 7.16 -37.87
CA ARG A 295 -0.77 6.18 -38.67
C ARG A 295 -1.64 5.22 -37.85
N VAL A 296 -1.57 5.26 -36.51
CA VAL A 296 -2.40 4.40 -35.67
C VAL A 296 -3.68 5.15 -35.31
N LYS A 297 -4.85 4.58 -35.61
CA LYS A 297 -6.14 5.14 -35.17
C LYS A 297 -6.57 4.50 -33.85
N PRO A 298 -6.96 5.28 -32.83
CA PRO A 298 -6.88 6.75 -32.76
C PRO A 298 -5.44 7.23 -32.78
N PHE A 299 -5.22 8.46 -33.20
CA PHE A 299 -3.88 9.07 -33.20
C PHE A 299 -3.40 9.20 -31.76
N LEU A 300 -2.32 8.48 -31.44
CA LEU A 300 -1.67 8.54 -30.14
C LEU A 300 -0.26 9.09 -30.28
N TRP A 301 0.06 10.01 -29.39
CA TRP A 301 1.42 10.51 -29.20
C TRP A 301 2.15 9.57 -28.24
N ARG A 302 3.37 9.18 -28.58
CA ARG A 302 4.17 8.24 -27.78
C ARG A 302 5.59 8.71 -27.64
N THR A 303 6.11 8.65 -26.39
CA THR A 303 7.54 8.77 -26.09
C THR A 303 8.01 7.52 -25.38
N GLU A 304 9.14 6.97 -25.78
CA GLU A 304 9.80 5.82 -25.17
C GLU A 304 11.02 6.28 -24.38
N PHE A 305 11.06 5.93 -23.10
CA PHE A 305 12.22 6.07 -22.24
C PHE A 305 12.87 4.71 -22.03
N ILE A 306 14.20 4.67 -21.98
CA ILE A 306 14.96 3.54 -21.48
C ILE A 306 15.43 3.89 -20.08
N VAL A 307 14.90 3.21 -19.09
CA VAL A 307 15.22 3.38 -17.67
C VAL A 307 16.15 2.26 -17.23
N LYS A 308 17.32 2.62 -16.75
CA LYS A 308 18.31 1.70 -16.19
C LYS A 308 18.07 1.55 -14.69
N THR A 309 18.06 0.30 -14.20
CA THR A 309 17.80 -0.01 -12.78
C THR A 309 18.81 -1.02 -12.26
N TRP A 310 19.11 -0.97 -10.96
CA TRP A 310 19.91 -1.98 -10.25
C TRP A 310 19.63 -2.04 -8.75
#